data_13171ccaa82269caae9396350b35eece
#
_entry.id   13171ccaa82269caae9396350b35eece
#
_cell.length_a   1.000
_cell.length_b   1.000
_cell.length_c   1.000
_cell.angle_alpha   90.00
_cell.angle_beta   90.00
_cell.angle_gamma   90.00
#
_symmetry.space_group_name_H-M   'P 1'
#
loop_
_entity.id
_entity.type
_entity.pdbx_description
1 polymer ?
#
loop_
_entity_poly.entity_id
_entity_poly.type
_entity_poly.pdbx_seq_one_letter_code
_entity_poly.pdbx_strand_id
1 'polypeptide(L)'
;MERLSAMSDFGPNAVIQLIHALDAAGLQPAAKEIFSEAAASDWLAAPPSVMVDERPVAAIHQAVRRVLPQQQAAAVLADAGLRTGDYILANRIPKLAQAVLKIMPASIAAKMLTKAITAHAWTFAGSGKFSARAGKTVTFEIAANPLCAGEHADHYVCVWHASVFQRLFQSLVSPYTRVTETACGAHGDNCCRFVADWTSIPDAANIYASRRSEPIAGQSETLSAR
;
A
#
# COMPACT_ATOMS: atom_id res chain seq x y z
N MET A 1 -18.15 29.18 19.58
CA MET A 1 -16.80 28.56 19.80
C MET A 1 -16.73 27.34 18.93
N GLU A 2 -16.36 27.52 17.66
CA GLU A 2 -16.07 26.41 16.75
C GLU A 2 -14.86 25.66 17.29
N ARG A 3 -15.04 24.37 17.55
CA ARG A 3 -13.90 23.48 17.77
C ARG A 3 -13.11 23.50 16.45
N LEU A 4 -11.93 24.10 16.47
CA LEU A 4 -10.90 23.82 15.48
C LEU A 4 -10.77 22.28 15.43
N SER A 5 -11.31 21.68 14.37
CA SER A 5 -11.12 20.27 14.08
C SER A 5 -9.61 20.05 14.08
N ALA A 6 -9.11 19.24 15.01
CA ALA A 6 -7.70 18.91 15.04
C ALA A 6 -7.36 18.36 13.64
N MET A 7 -6.51 19.09 12.92
CA MET A 7 -6.00 18.64 11.62
C MET A 7 -5.28 17.34 11.89
N SER A 8 -5.75 16.26 11.27
CA SER A 8 -5.09 14.95 11.35
C SER A 8 -4.10 14.85 10.23
N ASP A 9 -2.83 14.72 10.60
CA ASP A 9 -1.73 14.71 9.66
C ASP A 9 -1.56 13.31 9.02
N PHE A 10 -1.12 13.32 7.77
CA PHE A 10 -0.80 12.12 7.00
C PHE A 10 0.60 12.23 6.39
N GLY A 11 1.30 11.11 6.27
CA GLY A 11 2.66 11.10 5.73
C GLY A 11 2.71 11.45 4.25
N PRO A 12 3.63 12.32 3.81
CA PRO A 12 3.70 12.80 2.42
C PRO A 12 3.95 11.67 1.41
N ASN A 13 4.51 10.54 1.85
CA ASN A 13 4.81 9.42 0.96
C ASN A 13 3.57 8.73 0.38
N ALA A 14 2.39 8.91 0.99
CA ALA A 14 1.14 8.44 0.40
C ALA A 14 0.82 9.17 -0.91
N VAL A 15 1.35 10.38 -1.10
CA VAL A 15 1.23 11.19 -2.33
C VAL A 15 2.46 11.04 -3.22
N ILE A 16 3.66 11.22 -2.67
CA ILE A 16 4.91 11.17 -3.45
C ILE A 16 5.05 9.84 -4.18
N GLN A 17 4.85 8.72 -3.46
CA GLN A 17 5.01 7.39 -4.06
C GLN A 17 3.87 7.05 -5.03
N LEU A 18 2.69 7.65 -4.85
CA LEU A 18 1.61 7.54 -5.82
C LEU A 18 1.93 8.28 -7.13
N ILE A 19 2.51 9.48 -7.06
CA ILE A 19 2.99 10.20 -8.26
C ILE A 19 4.00 9.33 -9.01
N HIS A 20 4.98 8.75 -8.30
CA HIS A 20 5.98 7.87 -8.91
C HIS A 20 5.36 6.59 -9.52
N ALA A 21 4.31 6.03 -8.90
CA ALA A 21 3.62 4.86 -9.43
C ALA A 21 2.83 5.19 -10.70
N LEU A 22 2.13 6.33 -10.73
CA LEU A 22 1.42 6.82 -11.91
C LEU A 22 2.38 7.10 -13.08
N ASP A 23 3.54 7.71 -12.78
CA ASP A 23 4.57 7.99 -13.77
C ASP A 23 5.17 6.70 -14.34
N ALA A 24 5.53 5.76 -13.49
CA ALA A 24 6.07 4.45 -13.89
C ALA A 24 5.07 3.63 -14.73
N ALA A 25 3.77 3.82 -14.52
CA ALA A 25 2.71 3.22 -15.31
C ALA A 25 2.41 3.95 -16.63
N GLY A 26 3.08 5.07 -16.92
CA GLY A 26 2.82 5.88 -18.12
C GLY A 26 1.48 6.64 -18.08
N LEU A 27 0.97 6.93 -16.88
CA LEU A 27 -0.36 7.50 -16.65
C LEU A 27 -0.35 9.01 -16.37
N GLN A 28 0.58 9.77 -16.96
CA GLN A 28 0.69 11.22 -16.74
C GLN A 28 -0.59 12.00 -17.08
N PRO A 29 -1.35 11.69 -18.16
CA PRO A 29 -2.62 12.36 -18.41
C PRO A 29 -3.64 12.09 -17.29
N ALA A 30 -3.79 10.84 -16.84
CA ALA A 30 -4.68 10.47 -15.74
C ALA A 30 -4.23 11.09 -14.42
N ALA A 31 -2.91 11.22 -14.16
CA ALA A 31 -2.40 11.88 -12.97
C ALA A 31 -2.89 13.34 -12.88
N LYS A 32 -2.88 14.08 -14.00
CA LYS A 32 -3.40 15.46 -14.04
C LYS A 32 -4.89 15.51 -13.69
N GLU A 33 -5.67 14.58 -14.22
CA GLU A 33 -7.11 14.49 -13.94
C GLU A 33 -7.36 14.14 -12.47
N ILE A 34 -6.68 13.11 -11.93
CA ILE A 34 -6.77 12.66 -10.53
C ILE A 34 -6.48 13.81 -9.57
N PHE A 35 -5.37 14.52 -9.76
CA PHE A 35 -4.96 15.60 -8.88
C PHE A 35 -5.83 16.85 -9.04
N SER A 36 -6.38 17.09 -10.23
CA SER A 36 -7.37 18.15 -10.48
C SER A 36 -8.70 17.86 -9.76
N GLU A 37 -9.19 16.63 -9.86
CA GLU A 37 -10.42 16.19 -9.18
C GLU A 37 -10.30 16.28 -7.65
N ALA A 38 -9.10 15.97 -7.12
CA ALA A 38 -8.78 16.09 -5.71
C ALA A 38 -8.49 17.52 -5.23
N ALA A 39 -8.58 18.53 -6.10
CA ALA A 39 -8.18 19.92 -5.83
C ALA A 39 -6.73 20.05 -5.29
N ALA A 40 -5.83 19.22 -5.80
CA ALA A 40 -4.44 19.11 -5.37
C ALA A 40 -3.43 19.21 -6.54
N SER A 41 -3.78 19.89 -7.64
CA SER A 41 -2.97 19.98 -8.86
C SER A 41 -1.55 20.46 -8.62
N ASP A 42 -1.34 21.39 -7.67
CA ASP A 42 -0.03 21.93 -7.34
C ASP A 42 0.93 20.86 -6.80
N TRP A 43 0.42 19.80 -6.22
CA TRP A 43 1.22 18.70 -5.67
C TRP A 43 1.87 17.82 -6.74
N LEU A 44 1.44 17.90 -8.00
CA LEU A 44 2.14 17.25 -9.11
C LEU A 44 3.47 17.95 -9.42
N ALA A 45 3.49 19.28 -9.35
CA ALA A 45 4.69 20.08 -9.61
C ALA A 45 5.59 20.21 -8.37
N ALA A 46 4.97 20.31 -7.18
CA ALA A 46 5.64 20.49 -5.89
C ALA A 46 5.02 19.54 -4.84
N PRO A 47 5.38 18.24 -4.85
CA PRO A 47 4.87 17.28 -3.88
C PRO A 47 5.20 17.69 -2.44
N PRO A 48 4.32 17.39 -1.47
CA PRO A 48 4.56 17.76 -0.07
C PRO A 48 5.81 17.06 0.48
N SER A 49 6.64 17.79 1.24
CA SER A 49 7.85 17.25 1.87
C SER A 49 7.70 17.03 3.38
N VAL A 50 6.60 17.50 3.97
CA VAL A 50 6.25 17.41 5.38
C VAL A 50 4.90 16.70 5.55
N MET A 51 4.52 16.42 6.80
CA MET A 51 3.17 15.93 7.10
C MET A 51 2.11 16.90 6.59
N VAL A 52 1.02 16.38 6.06
CA VAL A 52 -0.07 17.15 5.43
C VAL A 52 -1.42 16.74 6.01
N ASP A 53 -2.42 17.60 5.82
CA ASP A 53 -3.82 17.26 6.13
C ASP A 53 -4.24 15.99 5.38
N GLU A 54 -4.88 15.06 6.07
CA GLU A 54 -5.32 13.78 5.51
C GLU A 54 -6.38 13.93 4.40
N ARG A 55 -7.17 15.00 4.41
CA ARG A 55 -8.30 15.18 3.47
C ARG A 55 -7.87 15.25 2.01
N PRO A 56 -6.87 16.07 1.60
CA PRO A 56 -6.37 16.02 0.23
C PRO A 56 -5.75 14.67 -0.13
N VAL A 57 -5.06 13.99 0.81
CA VAL A 57 -4.49 12.65 0.58
C VAL A 57 -5.61 11.65 0.29
N ALA A 58 -6.65 11.64 1.12
CA ALA A 58 -7.83 10.81 0.92
C ALA A 58 -8.50 11.09 -0.43
N ALA A 59 -8.72 12.39 -0.75
CA ALA A 59 -9.33 12.80 -2.02
C ALA A 59 -8.53 12.29 -3.23
N ILE A 60 -7.19 12.35 -3.20
CA ILE A 60 -6.33 11.84 -4.27
C ILE A 60 -6.48 10.32 -4.42
N HIS A 61 -6.41 9.55 -3.31
CA HIS A 61 -6.57 8.11 -3.35
C HIS A 61 -7.95 7.69 -3.87
N GLN A 62 -9.00 8.41 -3.50
CA GLN A 62 -10.35 8.21 -3.98
C GLN A 62 -10.47 8.56 -5.48
N ALA A 63 -9.88 9.68 -5.92
CA ALA A 63 -9.85 10.07 -7.32
C ALA A 63 -9.15 9.03 -8.21
N VAL A 64 -8.07 8.39 -7.74
CA VAL A 64 -7.43 7.25 -8.45
C VAL A 64 -8.47 6.17 -8.76
N ARG A 65 -9.30 5.81 -7.78
CA ARG A 65 -10.34 4.77 -7.93
C ARG A 65 -11.51 5.19 -8.82
N ARG A 66 -11.79 6.49 -8.89
CA ARG A 66 -12.85 7.00 -9.78
C ARG A 66 -12.40 7.18 -11.23
N VAL A 67 -11.18 7.67 -11.43
CA VAL A 67 -10.64 8.02 -12.76
C VAL A 67 -10.12 6.78 -13.50
N LEU A 68 -9.49 5.84 -12.78
CA LEU A 68 -8.91 4.67 -13.42
C LEU A 68 -9.86 3.46 -13.39
N PRO A 69 -9.81 2.57 -14.39
CA PRO A 69 -10.44 1.26 -14.30
C PRO A 69 -9.99 0.53 -13.03
N GLN A 70 -10.90 -0.20 -12.37
CA GLN A 70 -10.67 -0.84 -11.07
C GLN A 70 -9.34 -1.61 -10.97
N GLN A 71 -9.05 -2.45 -11.95
CA GLN A 71 -7.81 -3.25 -11.96
C GLN A 71 -6.56 -2.36 -12.05
N GLN A 72 -6.62 -1.29 -12.84
CA GLN A 72 -5.51 -0.35 -13.00
C GLN A 72 -5.33 0.51 -11.74
N ALA A 73 -6.41 0.98 -11.13
CA ALA A 73 -6.38 1.69 -9.86
C ALA A 73 -5.75 0.84 -8.76
N ALA A 74 -6.17 -0.43 -8.65
CA ALA A 74 -5.60 -1.38 -7.69
C ALA A 74 -4.10 -1.60 -7.93
N ALA A 75 -3.66 -1.77 -9.17
CA ALA A 75 -2.26 -1.98 -9.53
C ALA A 75 -1.40 -0.75 -9.17
N VAL A 76 -1.85 0.46 -9.51
CA VAL A 76 -1.16 1.72 -9.19
C VAL A 76 -1.07 1.94 -7.68
N LEU A 77 -2.17 1.75 -6.95
CA LEU A 77 -2.18 1.90 -5.49
C LEU A 77 -1.33 0.84 -4.81
N ALA A 78 -1.28 -0.39 -5.35
CA ALA A 78 -0.38 -1.43 -4.86
C ALA A 78 1.09 -1.04 -5.05
N ASP A 79 1.48 -0.59 -6.24
CA ASP A 79 2.86 -0.14 -6.52
C ASP A 79 3.24 1.06 -5.63
N ALA A 80 2.35 2.05 -5.47
CA ALA A 80 2.55 3.17 -4.57
C ALA A 80 2.77 2.71 -3.11
N GLY A 81 2.02 1.71 -2.65
CA GLY A 81 2.19 1.10 -1.33
C GLY A 81 3.54 0.39 -1.18
N LEU A 82 3.95 -0.40 -2.17
CA LEU A 82 5.26 -1.07 -2.18
C LEU A 82 6.41 -0.06 -2.13
N ARG A 83 6.36 0.99 -2.96
CA ARG A 83 7.33 2.10 -2.96
C ARG A 83 7.38 2.84 -1.62
N THR A 84 6.22 3.05 -0.99
CA THR A 84 6.16 3.63 0.37
C THR A 84 6.86 2.73 1.38
N GLY A 85 6.66 1.42 1.31
CA GLY A 85 7.37 0.43 2.12
C GLY A 85 8.89 0.49 1.91
N ASP A 86 9.35 0.59 0.66
CA ASP A 86 10.77 0.75 0.31
C ASP A 86 11.35 2.06 0.87
N TYR A 87 10.63 3.16 0.77
CA TYR A 87 11.03 4.42 1.37
C TYR A 87 11.19 4.31 2.90
N ILE A 88 10.25 3.66 3.57
CA ILE A 88 10.31 3.44 5.03
C ILE A 88 11.55 2.60 5.40
N LEU A 89 11.80 1.53 4.67
CA LEU A 89 12.99 0.68 4.85
C LEU A 89 14.30 1.44 4.63
N ALA A 90 14.32 2.30 3.62
CA ALA A 90 15.53 3.06 3.28
C ALA A 90 15.81 4.19 4.27
N ASN A 91 14.76 4.88 4.76
CA ASN A 91 14.90 6.20 5.39
C ASN A 91 14.40 6.26 6.85
N ARG A 92 13.54 5.32 7.29
CA ARG A 92 12.88 5.39 8.61
C ARG A 92 13.29 4.28 9.57
N ILE A 93 13.76 3.14 9.06
CA ILE A 93 14.19 2.01 9.89
C ILE A 93 15.72 1.93 9.85
N PRO A 94 16.44 2.11 10.98
CA PRO A 94 17.89 2.02 11.02
C PRO A 94 18.39 0.66 10.48
N LYS A 95 19.46 0.66 9.70
CA LYS A 95 20.01 -0.57 9.08
C LYS A 95 20.36 -1.66 10.10
N LEU A 96 20.86 -1.27 11.28
CA LEU A 96 21.11 -2.21 12.37
C LEU A 96 19.83 -2.89 12.86
N ALA A 97 18.73 -2.13 13.04
CA ALA A 97 17.45 -2.70 13.43
C ALA A 97 16.91 -3.67 12.36
N GLN A 98 17.07 -3.34 11.07
CA GLN A 98 16.72 -4.25 9.98
C GLN A 98 17.55 -5.54 10.01
N ALA A 99 18.86 -5.44 10.25
CA ALA A 99 19.74 -6.62 10.34
C ALA A 99 19.30 -7.53 11.50
N VAL A 100 19.01 -6.95 12.67
CA VAL A 100 18.52 -7.69 13.84
C VAL A 100 17.21 -8.41 13.55
N LEU A 101 16.22 -7.71 12.94
CA LEU A 101 14.94 -8.32 12.60
C LEU A 101 15.08 -9.50 11.64
N LYS A 102 15.97 -9.39 10.64
CA LYS A 102 16.18 -10.43 9.62
C LYS A 102 16.78 -11.73 10.14
N ILE A 103 17.52 -11.68 11.25
CA ILE A 103 18.14 -12.88 11.87
C ILE A 103 17.26 -13.49 12.96
N MET A 104 16.21 -12.81 13.39
CA MET A 104 15.28 -13.31 14.40
C MET A 104 14.29 -14.33 13.82
N PRO A 105 13.75 -15.24 14.66
CA PRO A 105 12.60 -16.04 14.28
C PRO A 105 11.44 -15.15 13.84
N ALA A 106 10.76 -15.51 12.74
CA ALA A 106 9.73 -14.69 12.11
C ALA A 106 8.64 -14.20 13.08
N SER A 107 8.22 -15.04 14.02
CA SER A 107 7.24 -14.69 15.04
C SER A 107 7.69 -13.58 16.00
N ILE A 108 9.00 -13.53 16.31
CA ILE A 108 9.58 -12.48 17.17
C ILE A 108 9.75 -11.20 16.35
N ALA A 109 10.32 -11.30 15.14
CA ALA A 109 10.46 -10.17 14.22
C ALA A 109 9.09 -9.51 13.93
N ALA A 110 8.06 -10.33 13.68
CA ALA A 110 6.69 -9.84 13.45
C ALA A 110 6.14 -9.05 14.65
N LYS A 111 6.31 -9.54 15.87
CA LYS A 111 5.88 -8.82 17.08
C LYS A 111 6.60 -7.48 17.26
N MET A 112 7.92 -7.46 17.03
CA MET A 112 8.72 -6.24 17.15
C MET A 112 8.36 -5.23 16.07
N LEU A 113 8.22 -5.67 14.82
CA LEU A 113 7.81 -4.82 13.70
C LEU A 113 6.40 -4.27 13.92
N THR A 114 5.46 -5.10 14.36
CA THR A 114 4.09 -4.68 14.71
C THR A 114 4.09 -3.58 15.77
N LYS A 115 4.89 -3.72 16.83
CA LYS A 115 5.04 -2.69 17.85
C LYS A 115 5.57 -1.38 17.28
N ALA A 116 6.56 -1.44 16.39
CA ALA A 116 7.12 -0.25 15.72
C ALA A 116 6.09 0.41 14.80
N ILE A 117 5.34 -0.37 14.01
CA ILE A 117 4.25 0.15 13.16
C ILE A 117 3.18 0.84 14.02
N THR A 118 2.77 0.22 15.13
CA THR A 118 1.77 0.81 16.04
C THR A 118 2.23 2.14 16.62
N ALA A 119 3.50 2.27 17.00
CA ALA A 119 4.05 3.51 17.53
C ALA A 119 4.04 4.67 16.51
N HIS A 120 4.01 4.36 15.21
CA HIS A 120 4.03 5.34 14.13
C HIS A 120 2.71 5.38 13.33
N ALA A 121 1.64 4.77 13.84
CA ALA A 121 0.37 4.65 13.13
C ALA A 121 -0.24 6.01 12.75
N TRP A 122 -0.02 7.04 13.52
CA TRP A 122 -0.46 8.41 13.27
C TRP A 122 0.03 8.96 11.92
N THR A 123 1.10 8.40 11.34
CA THR A 123 1.64 8.85 10.04
C THR A 123 0.87 8.31 8.83
N PHE A 124 0.02 7.30 9.01
CA PHE A 124 -0.71 6.64 7.91
C PHE A 124 -2.17 6.31 8.22
N ALA A 125 -2.58 6.42 9.48
CA ALA A 125 -3.97 6.23 9.88
C ALA A 125 -4.74 7.54 10.00
N GLY A 126 -4.05 8.68 10.06
CA GLY A 126 -4.67 10.00 10.20
C GLY A 126 -5.59 10.06 11.42
N SER A 127 -6.82 10.51 11.23
CA SER A 127 -7.88 10.52 12.25
C SER A 127 -8.43 9.13 12.59
N GLY A 128 -8.10 8.11 11.79
CA GLY A 128 -8.51 6.74 12.02
C GLY A 128 -7.88 6.13 13.26
N LYS A 129 -8.58 5.18 13.86
CA LYS A 129 -8.09 4.45 15.04
C LYS A 129 -7.39 3.17 14.61
N PHE A 130 -6.07 3.16 14.72
CA PHE A 130 -5.25 1.99 14.43
C PHE A 130 -5.16 1.04 15.61
N SER A 131 -5.27 -0.25 15.35
CA SER A 131 -4.94 -1.32 16.30
C SER A 131 -4.23 -2.47 15.59
N ALA A 132 -3.42 -3.23 16.35
CA ALA A 132 -2.74 -4.39 15.80
C ALA A 132 -2.64 -5.51 16.84
N ARG A 133 -2.76 -6.76 16.36
CA ARG A 133 -2.59 -7.98 17.18
C ARG A 133 -1.63 -8.93 16.48
N ALA A 134 -0.57 -9.30 17.19
CA ALA A 134 0.43 -10.26 16.71
C ALA A 134 0.20 -11.64 17.37
N GLY A 135 0.09 -12.67 16.54
CA GLY A 135 -0.06 -14.08 16.92
C GLY A 135 0.69 -14.99 15.96
N LYS A 136 0.05 -16.03 15.44
CA LYS A 136 0.55 -16.85 14.32
C LYS A 136 0.62 -16.02 13.03
N THR A 137 -0.30 -15.09 12.87
CA THR A 137 -0.37 -14.03 11.88
C THR A 137 -0.41 -12.68 12.59
N VAL A 138 -0.30 -11.57 11.86
CA VAL A 138 -0.59 -10.24 12.42
C VAL A 138 -1.86 -9.72 11.77
N THR A 139 -2.76 -9.22 12.61
CA THR A 139 -3.94 -8.48 12.16
C THR A 139 -3.76 -7.01 12.47
N PHE A 140 -3.89 -6.16 11.45
CA PHE A 140 -3.96 -4.70 11.55
C PHE A 140 -5.39 -4.25 11.29
N GLU A 141 -5.87 -3.27 12.04
CA GLU A 141 -7.19 -2.67 11.85
C GLU A 141 -7.09 -1.14 11.87
N ILE A 142 -7.81 -0.50 10.96
CA ILE A 142 -7.98 0.96 10.93
C ILE A 142 -9.50 1.22 10.92
N ALA A 143 -10.04 1.60 12.07
CA ALA A 143 -11.42 2.05 12.13
C ALA A 143 -11.50 3.53 11.69
N ALA A 144 -12.56 3.88 10.95
CA ALA A 144 -12.73 5.20 10.32
C ALA A 144 -11.50 5.59 9.47
N ASN A 145 -11.05 4.68 8.59
CA ASN A 145 -9.90 4.91 7.72
C ASN A 145 -10.16 6.08 6.75
N PRO A 146 -9.39 7.19 6.83
CA PRO A 146 -9.64 8.37 6.01
C PRO A 146 -9.52 8.11 4.51
N LEU A 147 -8.63 7.19 4.07
CA LEU A 147 -8.42 6.94 2.64
C LEU A 147 -9.61 6.32 1.92
N CYS A 148 -10.60 5.81 2.64
CA CYS A 148 -11.85 5.29 2.07
C CYS A 148 -13.11 5.86 2.76
N ALA A 149 -12.95 6.91 3.56
CA ALA A 149 -14.07 7.53 4.26
C ALA A 149 -15.11 8.07 3.27
N GLY A 150 -16.38 7.71 3.46
CA GLY A 150 -17.47 8.15 2.59
C GLY A 150 -17.56 7.45 1.24
N GLU A 151 -16.67 6.52 0.92
CA GLU A 151 -16.79 5.67 -0.27
C GLU A 151 -17.71 4.47 -0.03
N HIS A 152 -18.35 4.03 -1.12
CA HIS A 152 -19.10 2.78 -1.19
C HIS A 152 -18.59 1.95 -2.36
N ALA A 153 -18.12 0.74 -2.09
CA ALA A 153 -17.59 -0.18 -3.08
C ALA A 153 -18.08 -1.60 -2.82
N ASP A 154 -18.21 -2.39 -3.88
CA ASP A 154 -18.54 -3.83 -3.82
C ASP A 154 -17.32 -4.71 -3.60
N HIS A 155 -16.15 -4.11 -3.40
CA HIS A 155 -14.87 -4.76 -3.18
C HIS A 155 -14.01 -3.98 -2.18
N TYR A 156 -12.92 -4.59 -1.74
CA TYR A 156 -11.97 -3.97 -0.83
C TYR A 156 -11.04 -3.00 -1.58
N VAL A 157 -10.86 -1.80 -1.04
CA VAL A 157 -10.19 -0.68 -1.75
C VAL A 157 -8.90 -0.19 -1.10
N CYS A 158 -8.54 -0.69 0.09
CA CYS A 158 -7.40 -0.19 0.85
C CYS A 158 -6.07 -0.91 0.51
N VAL A 159 -5.90 -1.25 -0.76
CA VAL A 159 -4.74 -2.00 -1.27
C VAL A 159 -3.40 -1.30 -1.00
N TRP A 160 -3.37 0.04 -0.94
CA TRP A 160 -2.16 0.78 -0.60
C TRP A 160 -1.64 0.40 0.79
N HIS A 161 -2.49 0.38 1.82
CA HIS A 161 -2.09 -0.04 3.18
C HIS A 161 -1.62 -1.49 3.20
N ALA A 162 -2.37 -2.39 2.54
CA ALA A 162 -1.99 -3.80 2.44
C ALA A 162 -0.58 -3.96 1.86
N SER A 163 -0.27 -3.20 0.79
CA SER A 163 1.01 -3.25 0.10
C SER A 163 2.17 -2.67 0.92
N VAL A 164 1.93 -1.57 1.67
CA VAL A 164 2.93 -1.04 2.61
C VAL A 164 3.28 -2.09 3.67
N PHE A 165 2.27 -2.67 4.34
CA PHE A 165 2.50 -3.71 5.35
C PHE A 165 3.18 -4.93 4.74
N GLN A 166 2.75 -5.37 3.57
CA GLN A 166 3.34 -6.51 2.88
C GLN A 166 4.84 -6.27 2.61
N ARG A 167 5.21 -5.11 2.07
CA ARG A 167 6.60 -4.79 1.76
C ARG A 167 7.50 -4.80 3.00
N LEU A 168 7.04 -4.22 4.10
CA LEU A 168 7.77 -4.21 5.37
C LEU A 168 7.96 -5.63 5.91
N PHE A 169 6.90 -6.44 5.92
CA PHE A 169 6.95 -7.81 6.41
C PHE A 169 7.78 -8.73 5.51
N GLN A 170 7.67 -8.61 4.20
CA GLN A 170 8.51 -9.36 3.26
C GLN A 170 10.00 -9.08 3.45
N SER A 171 10.33 -7.83 3.77
CA SER A 171 11.73 -7.43 3.94
C SER A 171 12.32 -7.77 5.31
N LEU A 172 11.49 -7.81 6.38
CA LEU A 172 11.97 -7.85 7.76
C LEU A 172 11.51 -9.07 8.57
N VAL A 173 10.52 -9.82 8.08
CA VAL A 173 9.94 -10.98 8.77
C VAL A 173 10.13 -12.25 7.93
N SER A 174 9.55 -12.29 6.73
CA SER A 174 9.65 -13.43 5.82
C SER A 174 9.33 -12.99 4.39
N PRO A 175 10.16 -13.35 3.39
CA PRO A 175 9.92 -13.01 1.99
C PRO A 175 8.61 -13.61 1.44
N TYR A 176 8.08 -14.61 2.10
CA TYR A 176 6.82 -15.27 1.73
C TYR A 176 5.58 -14.61 2.32
N THR A 177 5.74 -13.53 3.11
CA THR A 177 4.59 -12.85 3.73
C THR A 177 3.62 -12.36 2.66
N ARG A 178 2.35 -12.67 2.85
CA ARG A 178 1.21 -12.09 2.13
C ARG A 178 0.38 -11.26 3.08
N VAL A 179 -0.08 -10.10 2.60
CA VAL A 179 -1.02 -9.26 3.35
C VAL A 179 -2.29 -9.16 2.56
N THR A 180 -3.38 -9.60 3.16
CA THR A 180 -4.71 -9.60 2.55
C THR A 180 -5.62 -8.65 3.31
N GLU A 181 -6.32 -7.76 2.62
CA GLU A 181 -7.44 -7.01 3.19
C GLU A 181 -8.61 -7.97 3.35
N THR A 182 -9.20 -8.04 4.54
CA THR A 182 -10.27 -8.98 4.90
C THR A 182 -11.54 -8.29 5.40
N ALA A 183 -11.50 -6.96 5.54
CA ALA A 183 -12.64 -6.10 5.79
C ALA A 183 -12.30 -4.69 5.32
N CYS A 184 -13.27 -3.92 4.86
CA CYS A 184 -13.08 -2.56 4.35
C CYS A 184 -14.27 -1.65 4.69
N GLY A 185 -13.98 -0.45 5.23
CA GLY A 185 -15.00 0.55 5.52
C GLY A 185 -15.84 0.94 4.30
N ALA A 186 -15.23 1.03 3.11
CA ALA A 186 -15.95 1.30 1.86
C ALA A 186 -16.87 0.14 1.43
N HIS A 187 -16.62 -1.08 1.87
CA HIS A 187 -17.47 -2.25 1.62
C HIS A 187 -18.61 -2.38 2.63
N GLY A 188 -18.65 -1.52 3.65
CA GLY A 188 -19.67 -1.54 4.70
C GLY A 188 -19.21 -2.18 6.01
N ASP A 189 -17.95 -2.58 6.14
CA ASP A 189 -17.40 -3.11 7.38
C ASP A 189 -17.09 -1.98 8.38
N ASN A 190 -17.02 -2.31 9.67
CA ASN A 190 -16.74 -1.34 10.75
C ASN A 190 -15.29 -0.83 10.76
N CYS A 191 -14.38 -1.49 10.04
CA CYS A 191 -12.97 -1.12 9.91
C CYS A 191 -12.37 -1.70 8.63
N CYS A 192 -11.23 -1.14 8.22
CA CYS A 192 -10.36 -1.81 7.25
C CYS A 192 -9.44 -2.77 8.02
N ARG A 193 -9.45 -4.05 7.67
CA ARG A 193 -8.66 -5.09 8.34
C ARG A 193 -7.71 -5.74 7.36
N PHE A 194 -6.45 -5.90 7.78
CA PHE A 194 -5.38 -6.50 7.01
C PHE A 194 -4.75 -7.63 7.81
N VAL A 195 -4.59 -8.79 7.18
CA VAL A 195 -3.96 -9.97 7.80
C VAL A 195 -2.63 -10.24 7.10
N ALA A 196 -1.53 -10.10 7.84
CA ALA A 196 -0.20 -10.49 7.39
C ALA A 196 0.07 -11.93 7.81
N ASP A 197 0.17 -12.81 6.82
CA ASP A 197 0.48 -14.23 7.00
C ASP A 197 1.83 -14.56 6.35
N TRP A 198 2.74 -15.13 7.11
CA TRP A 198 4.05 -15.61 6.68
C TRP A 198 4.20 -17.12 6.84
N THR A 199 3.13 -17.81 7.25
CA THR A 199 3.13 -19.25 7.50
C THR A 199 2.76 -20.06 6.27
N SER A 200 2.04 -19.47 5.34
CA SER A 200 1.62 -20.09 4.08
C SER A 200 2.79 -20.09 3.11
N ILE A 201 3.54 -21.19 3.05
CA ILE A 201 4.50 -21.42 1.97
C ILE A 201 3.67 -21.53 0.68
N PRO A 202 3.94 -20.74 -0.38
CA PRO A 202 3.27 -20.95 -1.65
C PRO A 202 3.49 -22.40 -2.08
N ASP A 203 2.40 -23.15 -2.35
CA ASP A 203 2.53 -24.49 -2.90
C ASP A 203 3.46 -24.46 -4.10
N ALA A 204 4.48 -25.33 -4.12
CA ALA A 204 5.43 -25.41 -5.23
C ALA A 204 4.70 -25.63 -6.58
N ALA A 205 3.53 -26.25 -6.57
CA ALA A 205 2.64 -26.40 -7.74
C ALA A 205 2.17 -25.05 -8.32
N ASN A 206 1.95 -24.03 -7.49
CA ASN A 206 1.47 -22.71 -7.93
C ASN A 206 2.60 -21.84 -8.51
N ILE A 207 3.86 -22.08 -8.12
CA ILE A 207 5.04 -21.42 -8.69
C ILE A 207 5.30 -21.91 -10.11
N TYR A 208 5.04 -23.20 -10.39
CA TYR A 208 5.17 -23.79 -11.73
C TYR A 208 4.02 -23.38 -12.66
N ALA A 209 2.82 -23.14 -12.15
CA ALA A 209 1.68 -22.70 -12.95
C ALA A 209 1.84 -21.26 -13.46
N SER A 210 2.36 -20.34 -12.64
CA SER A 210 2.60 -18.95 -13.04
C SER A 210 3.72 -18.80 -14.08
N ARG A 211 4.71 -19.72 -14.11
CA ARG A 211 5.78 -19.73 -15.12
C ARG A 211 5.35 -20.33 -16.46
N ARG A 212 4.24 -21.07 -16.51
CA ARG A 212 3.70 -21.65 -17.77
C ARG A 212 2.79 -20.69 -18.54
N SER A 213 2.38 -19.58 -17.95
CA SER A 213 1.50 -18.59 -18.59
C SER A 213 2.24 -17.44 -19.26
N GLU A 214 3.58 -17.42 -19.23
CA GLU A 214 4.34 -16.50 -20.07
C GLU A 214 4.41 -17.07 -21.51
N PRO A 215 3.84 -16.38 -22.52
CA PRO A 215 3.97 -16.83 -23.91
C PRO A 215 5.44 -16.72 -24.31
N ILE A 216 5.98 -17.82 -24.83
CA ILE A 216 7.30 -17.83 -25.45
C ILE A 216 7.26 -16.89 -26.68
N ALA A 217 7.77 -15.68 -26.49
CA ALA A 217 7.92 -14.72 -27.57
C ALA A 217 9.04 -15.19 -28.51
N GLY A 218 8.64 -15.57 -29.72
CA GLY A 218 9.41 -15.38 -30.94
C GLY A 218 10.56 -16.35 -31.23
N GLN A 219 10.29 -17.34 -32.08
CA GLN A 219 11.22 -17.68 -33.15
C GLN A 219 10.42 -17.86 -34.43
N SER A 220 10.26 -16.79 -35.18
CA SER A 220 9.95 -16.89 -36.62
C SER A 220 11.26 -16.83 -37.38
N GLU A 221 11.88 -17.98 -37.57
CA GLU A 221 12.91 -18.12 -38.61
C GLU A 221 12.26 -18.07 -39.99
N THR A 222 12.57 -17.02 -40.71
CA THR A 222 12.34 -16.90 -42.14
C THR A 222 13.26 -17.90 -42.87
N LEU A 223 12.70 -19.01 -43.39
CA LEU A 223 13.32 -19.77 -44.44
C LEU A 223 12.83 -19.22 -45.78
N SER A 224 13.65 -18.39 -46.40
CA SER A 224 13.62 -18.11 -47.83
C SER A 224 14.36 -19.22 -48.54
N ALA A 225 13.70 -19.91 -49.47
CA ALA A 225 14.34 -20.76 -50.48
C ALA A 225 13.60 -20.63 -51.81
N ARG A 226 14.30 -20.01 -52.75
CA ARG A 226 14.28 -20.20 -54.21
C ARG A 226 12.94 -20.44 -54.93
#